data_85f43be650501e5b1c4f20e73f1b220e
#
_entry.id   85f43be650501e5b1c4f20e73f1b220e
#
_cell.length_a   1.000
_cell.length_b   1.000
_cell.length_c   1.000
_cell.angle_alpha   90.00
_cell.angle_beta   90.00
_cell.angle_gamma   90.00
#
_symmetry.space_group_name_H-M   'P 1'
#
loop_
_entity.id
_entity.type
_entity.pdbx_description
1 polymer ?
#
loop_
_entity_poly.entity_id
_entity_poly.type
_entity_poly.pdbx_seq_one_letter_code
_entity_poly.pdbx_strand_id
1 'polypeptide(L)'
;MIVRILAIADFRAINKQIKYTIVKFKIKVTAVAVVFACFISCSPVEHVDVLVVGGGASGVSAGIQSARMGVNTMIVEETPWLGGMLTSAGVSCVDGNYNLRSGIFGEFADSLAARYGGYDALKSGWVSNINFDPHIGQEIFTNMVDTCGPLLEVRRETVMTDVKGEDGDWTVGFRNASGGRFKVKADVLIDATEL
;
A
#
# COMPACT_ATOMS: atom_id res chain seq x y z
N MET A 1 24.32 23.63 -71.07
CA MET A 1 23.98 24.48 -69.87
C MET A 1 22.56 24.26 -69.34
N ILE A 2 21.55 23.98 -70.16
CA ILE A 2 20.15 23.78 -69.78
C ILE A 2 19.91 22.49 -68.95
N VAL A 3 20.57 21.36 -69.27
CA VAL A 3 20.36 20.07 -68.58
C VAL A 3 20.84 20.13 -67.09
N ARG A 4 21.83 20.91 -66.74
CA ARG A 4 22.31 21.08 -65.34
C ARG A 4 21.33 21.90 -64.46
N ILE A 5 20.57 22.82 -65.05
CA ILE A 5 19.63 23.69 -64.30
C ILE A 5 18.35 22.88 -63.99
N LEU A 6 17.87 22.03 -64.86
CA LEU A 6 16.74 21.13 -64.63
C LEU A 6 17.02 20.12 -63.53
N ALA A 7 18.18 19.47 -63.53
CA ALA A 7 18.56 18.49 -62.50
C ALA A 7 18.67 19.10 -61.09
N ILE A 8 19.12 20.37 -60.96
CA ILE A 8 19.22 21.09 -59.68
C ILE A 8 17.83 21.51 -59.15
N ALA A 9 16.91 21.89 -60.04
CA ALA A 9 15.54 22.24 -59.66
C ALA A 9 14.79 21.00 -59.12
N ASP A 10 14.91 19.87 -59.80
CA ASP A 10 14.28 18.60 -59.33
C ASP A 10 14.86 18.15 -58.00
N PHE A 11 16.16 18.25 -57.78
CA PHE A 11 16.80 17.88 -56.53
C PHE A 11 16.36 18.77 -55.35
N ARG A 12 16.14 20.07 -55.58
CA ARG A 12 15.61 20.98 -54.56
C ARG A 12 14.12 20.65 -54.23
N ALA A 13 13.32 20.34 -55.23
CA ALA A 13 11.91 19.94 -55.04
C ALA A 13 11.81 18.65 -54.23
N ILE A 14 12.60 17.63 -54.55
CA ILE A 14 12.67 16.34 -53.84
C ILE A 14 13.11 16.56 -52.39
N ASN A 15 14.15 17.35 -52.12
CA ASN A 15 14.60 17.65 -50.76
C ASN A 15 13.56 18.40 -49.93
N LYS A 16 12.81 19.33 -50.56
CA LYS A 16 11.69 20.04 -49.91
C LYS A 16 10.56 19.08 -49.55
N GLN A 17 10.24 18.14 -50.43
CA GLN A 17 9.21 17.11 -50.20
C GLN A 17 9.60 16.16 -49.07
N ILE A 18 10.86 15.70 -49.05
CA ILE A 18 11.39 14.83 -47.99
C ILE A 18 11.35 15.56 -46.63
N LYS A 19 11.81 16.79 -46.54
CA LYS A 19 11.74 17.60 -45.31
C LYS A 19 10.31 17.76 -44.82
N TYR A 20 9.38 18.06 -45.70
CA TYR A 20 7.96 18.20 -45.36
C TYR A 20 7.34 16.90 -44.82
N THR A 21 7.68 15.76 -45.44
CA THR A 21 7.24 14.43 -45.00
C THR A 21 7.80 14.05 -43.64
N ILE A 22 9.09 14.33 -43.38
CA ILE A 22 9.73 14.11 -42.08
C ILE A 22 9.11 14.97 -40.99
N VAL A 23 8.81 16.22 -41.26
CA VAL A 23 8.17 17.14 -40.30
C VAL A 23 6.76 16.64 -39.96
N LYS A 24 5.96 16.27 -40.97
CA LYS A 24 4.61 15.69 -40.75
C LYS A 24 4.67 14.41 -39.94
N PHE A 25 5.64 13.54 -40.21
CA PHE A 25 5.81 12.28 -39.47
C PHE A 25 6.19 12.55 -38.01
N LYS A 26 7.14 13.48 -37.76
CA LYS A 26 7.51 13.86 -36.39
C LYS A 26 6.31 14.44 -35.61
N ILE A 27 5.51 15.33 -36.23
CA ILE A 27 4.33 15.89 -35.60
C ILE A 27 3.31 14.79 -35.24
N LYS A 28 3.07 13.83 -36.13
CA LYS A 28 2.17 12.71 -35.85
C LYS A 28 2.67 11.84 -34.70
N VAL A 29 3.97 11.50 -34.66
CA VAL A 29 4.57 10.70 -33.57
C VAL A 29 4.51 11.46 -32.24
N THR A 30 4.80 12.75 -32.25
CA THR A 30 4.70 13.57 -31.03
C THR A 30 3.26 13.68 -30.54
N ALA A 31 2.29 13.88 -31.45
CA ALA A 31 0.87 13.93 -31.07
C ALA A 31 0.38 12.60 -30.47
N VAL A 32 0.77 11.46 -31.04
CA VAL A 32 0.45 10.13 -30.49
C VAL A 32 1.11 9.92 -29.12
N ALA A 33 2.36 10.33 -28.94
CA ALA A 33 3.06 10.24 -27.66
C ALA A 33 2.41 11.09 -26.58
N VAL A 34 1.95 12.32 -26.89
CA VAL A 34 1.24 13.20 -25.95
C VAL A 34 -0.12 12.61 -25.58
N VAL A 35 -0.87 12.07 -26.53
CA VAL A 35 -2.15 11.40 -26.25
C VAL A 35 -1.94 10.17 -25.38
N PHE A 36 -0.91 9.36 -25.64
CA PHE A 36 -0.57 8.18 -24.82
C PHE A 36 -0.14 8.58 -23.39
N ALA A 37 0.61 9.67 -23.23
CA ALA A 37 0.99 10.21 -21.92
C ALA A 37 -0.22 10.69 -21.09
N CYS A 38 -1.26 11.24 -21.74
CA CYS A 38 -2.50 11.64 -21.07
C CYS A 38 -3.31 10.45 -20.53
N PHE A 39 -3.25 9.29 -21.17
CA PHE A 39 -3.95 8.09 -20.70
C PHE A 39 -3.28 7.42 -19.47
N ILE A 40 -2.00 7.68 -19.23
CA ILE A 40 -1.25 7.08 -18.11
C ILE A 40 -1.52 7.86 -16.80
N SER A 41 -2.11 9.05 -16.86
CA SER A 41 -2.24 9.96 -15.71
C SER A 41 -3.52 9.81 -14.89
N CYS A 42 -4.45 8.93 -15.28
CA CYS A 42 -5.69 8.68 -14.54
C CYS A 42 -5.64 7.28 -13.93
N SER A 43 -4.95 7.11 -12.81
CA SER A 43 -5.13 5.91 -12.00
C SER A 43 -6.57 5.91 -11.48
N PRO A 44 -7.36 4.85 -11.71
CA PRO A 44 -8.68 4.75 -11.12
C PRO A 44 -8.55 4.86 -9.60
N VAL A 45 -9.47 5.58 -8.97
CA VAL A 45 -9.53 5.63 -7.50
C VAL A 45 -9.93 4.22 -7.05
N GLU A 46 -9.08 3.62 -6.25
CA GLU A 46 -9.30 2.29 -5.69
C GLU A 46 -10.44 2.33 -4.68
N HIS A 47 -11.26 1.28 -4.64
CA HIS A 47 -12.37 1.14 -3.71
C HIS A 47 -12.21 -0.14 -2.89
N VAL A 48 -12.40 -0.03 -1.57
CA VAL A 48 -12.46 -1.13 -0.63
C VAL A 48 -13.71 -0.99 0.25
N ASP A 49 -14.22 -2.07 0.79
CA ASP A 49 -15.37 -2.00 1.68
C ASP A 49 -14.96 -1.42 3.04
N VAL A 50 -13.80 -1.86 3.57
CA VAL A 50 -13.24 -1.39 4.85
C VAL A 50 -11.81 -0.89 4.65
N LEU A 51 -11.57 0.36 5.05
CA LEU A 51 -10.25 0.95 5.09
C LEU A 51 -9.83 1.16 6.54
N VAL A 52 -8.71 0.57 6.93
CA VAL A 52 -8.11 0.72 8.26
C VAL A 52 -6.87 1.60 8.13
N VAL A 53 -6.84 2.73 8.80
CA VAL A 53 -5.69 3.63 8.86
C VAL A 53 -4.96 3.42 10.19
N GLY A 54 -3.73 2.94 10.08
CA GLY A 54 -2.90 2.46 11.19
C GLY A 54 -2.82 0.95 11.24
N GLY A 55 -1.60 0.41 11.18
CA GLY A 55 -1.30 -1.03 11.25
C GLY A 55 -0.78 -1.46 12.61
N GLY A 56 -1.15 -0.75 13.69
CA GLY A 56 -0.91 -1.17 15.06
C GLY A 56 -1.66 -2.45 15.42
N ALA A 57 -1.53 -2.94 16.64
CA ALA A 57 -2.19 -4.17 17.06
C ALA A 57 -3.71 -4.12 16.89
N SER A 58 -4.33 -2.97 17.12
CA SER A 58 -5.77 -2.73 16.93
C SER A 58 -6.15 -2.76 15.46
N GLY A 59 -5.40 -2.04 14.59
CA GLY A 59 -5.66 -1.97 13.16
C GLY A 59 -5.48 -3.30 12.45
N VAL A 60 -4.41 -4.03 12.79
CA VAL A 60 -4.18 -5.40 12.27
C VAL A 60 -5.34 -6.31 12.69
N SER A 61 -5.79 -6.24 13.95
CA SER A 61 -6.90 -7.05 14.43
C SER A 61 -8.21 -6.73 13.72
N ALA A 62 -8.50 -5.44 13.51
CA ALA A 62 -9.67 -4.99 12.77
C ALA A 62 -9.64 -5.48 11.32
N GLY A 63 -8.50 -5.31 10.65
CA GLY A 63 -8.34 -5.74 9.25
C GLY A 63 -8.47 -7.25 9.06
N ILE A 64 -7.80 -8.04 9.90
CA ILE A 64 -7.90 -9.51 9.87
C ILE A 64 -9.35 -9.96 10.08
N GLN A 65 -10.03 -9.39 11.09
CA GLN A 65 -11.39 -9.78 11.37
C GLN A 65 -12.36 -9.39 10.26
N SER A 66 -12.22 -8.21 9.67
CA SER A 66 -13.03 -7.78 8.52
C SER A 66 -12.84 -8.73 7.33
N ALA A 67 -11.61 -9.05 6.98
CA ALA A 67 -11.30 -9.96 5.88
C ALA A 67 -11.86 -11.38 6.12
N ARG A 68 -11.75 -11.89 7.35
CA ARG A 68 -12.34 -13.20 7.73
C ARG A 68 -13.86 -13.23 7.64
N MET A 69 -14.51 -12.09 7.74
CA MET A 69 -15.96 -11.95 7.50
C MET A 69 -16.31 -11.87 6.01
N GLY A 70 -15.32 -11.95 5.11
CA GLY A 70 -15.52 -11.92 3.66
C GLY A 70 -15.55 -10.50 3.07
N VAL A 71 -15.06 -9.50 3.81
CA VAL A 71 -15.11 -8.10 3.42
C VAL A 71 -13.75 -7.69 2.81
N ASN A 72 -13.79 -7.01 1.66
CA ASN A 72 -12.59 -6.50 1.00
C ASN A 72 -12.00 -5.35 1.82
N THR A 73 -10.83 -5.58 2.39
CA THR A 73 -10.24 -4.72 3.42
C THR A 73 -8.82 -4.28 3.04
N MET A 74 -8.50 -3.03 3.34
CA MET A 74 -7.13 -2.51 3.22
C MET A 74 -6.67 -1.95 4.56
N ILE A 75 -5.45 -2.31 4.97
CA ILE A 75 -4.71 -1.64 6.07
C ILE A 75 -3.65 -0.74 5.45
N VAL A 76 -3.58 0.50 5.91
CA VAL A 76 -2.50 1.43 5.56
C VAL A 76 -1.69 1.75 6.82
N GLU A 77 -0.37 1.51 6.75
CA GLU A 77 0.56 1.65 7.87
C GLU A 77 1.72 2.57 7.46
N GLU A 78 2.08 3.52 8.34
CA GLU A 78 3.15 4.48 8.06
C GLU A 78 4.56 3.89 8.22
N THR A 79 4.71 2.88 9.07
CA THR A 79 5.98 2.20 9.33
C THR A 79 6.17 0.99 8.41
N PRO A 80 7.37 0.43 8.31
CA PRO A 80 7.58 -0.81 7.57
C PRO A 80 7.03 -2.06 8.28
N TRP A 81 6.66 -1.96 9.56
CA TRP A 81 6.24 -3.07 10.40
C TRP A 81 4.78 -2.96 10.83
N LEU A 82 4.10 -4.10 10.90
CA LEU A 82 2.80 -4.22 11.53
C LEU A 82 2.95 -4.46 13.04
N GLY A 83 1.97 -4.01 13.83
CA GLY A 83 1.90 -4.24 15.26
C GLY A 83 2.15 -2.99 16.13
N GLY A 84 2.57 -1.86 15.53
CA GLY A 84 2.70 -0.56 16.17
C GLY A 84 3.54 -0.62 17.44
N MET A 85 2.94 -0.31 18.60
CA MET A 85 3.61 -0.27 19.89
C MET A 85 4.31 -1.59 20.22
N LEU A 86 3.71 -2.73 19.87
CA LEU A 86 4.26 -4.06 20.17
C LEU A 86 5.49 -4.43 19.31
N THR A 87 5.74 -3.70 18.25
CA THR A 87 6.78 -4.03 17.26
C THR A 87 7.66 -2.84 16.91
N SER A 88 7.22 -1.93 16.05
CA SER A 88 8.00 -0.78 15.55
C SER A 88 8.42 0.18 16.64
N ALA A 89 7.60 0.38 17.68
CA ALA A 89 7.94 1.22 18.84
C ALA A 89 8.74 0.47 19.93
N GLY A 90 8.93 -0.85 19.81
CA GLY A 90 9.82 -1.63 20.68
C GLY A 90 9.27 -1.96 22.06
N VAL A 91 7.98 -1.74 22.35
CA VAL A 91 7.32 -2.17 23.60
C VAL A 91 6.77 -3.58 23.40
N SER A 92 7.67 -4.55 23.27
CA SER A 92 7.36 -5.93 22.94
C SER A 92 6.99 -6.80 24.14
N CYS A 93 6.00 -6.31 24.88
CA CYS A 93 5.38 -7.01 26.00
C CYS A 93 3.89 -6.74 26.03
N VAL A 94 3.08 -7.74 26.34
CA VAL A 94 1.63 -7.60 26.39
C VAL A 94 1.18 -7.60 27.84
N ASP A 95 0.48 -6.54 28.22
CA ASP A 95 -0.19 -6.43 29.51
C ASP A 95 -1.63 -6.93 29.43
N GLY A 96 -2.16 -7.42 30.53
CA GLY A 96 -3.56 -7.77 30.65
C GLY A 96 -3.84 -9.16 31.17
N ASN A 97 -5.03 -9.68 30.86
CA ASN A 97 -5.47 -10.97 31.33
C ASN A 97 -4.92 -12.13 30.47
N TYR A 98 -3.79 -12.65 30.86
CA TYR A 98 -3.12 -13.78 30.17
C TYR A 98 -3.91 -15.09 30.19
N ASN A 99 -4.95 -15.20 31.00
CA ASN A 99 -5.81 -16.37 31.08
C ASN A 99 -6.95 -16.32 30.06
N LEU A 100 -7.26 -15.14 29.51
CA LEU A 100 -8.29 -14.95 28.51
C LEU A 100 -7.65 -14.95 27.11
N ARG A 101 -7.19 -16.12 26.67
CA ARG A 101 -6.55 -16.31 25.36
C ARG A 101 -7.62 -16.69 24.33
N SER A 102 -8.21 -15.72 23.68
CA SER A 102 -9.22 -15.95 22.65
C SER A 102 -9.11 -14.91 21.53
N GLY A 103 -9.74 -15.20 20.40
CA GLY A 103 -9.71 -14.34 19.23
C GLY A 103 -8.29 -14.09 18.70
N ILE A 104 -8.08 -12.98 18.02
CA ILE A 104 -6.81 -12.60 17.40
C ILE A 104 -5.68 -12.50 18.42
N PHE A 105 -5.97 -12.00 19.63
CA PHE A 105 -4.97 -11.98 20.72
C PHE A 105 -4.51 -13.40 21.09
N GLY A 106 -5.44 -14.35 21.22
CA GLY A 106 -5.10 -15.75 21.49
C GLY A 106 -4.22 -16.37 20.41
N GLU A 107 -4.57 -16.14 19.14
CA GLU A 107 -3.80 -16.62 17.99
C GLU A 107 -2.37 -16.05 17.96
N PHE A 108 -2.23 -14.73 18.24
CA PHE A 108 -0.93 -14.08 18.37
C PHE A 108 -0.10 -14.68 19.49
N ALA A 109 -0.68 -14.82 20.69
CA ALA A 109 0.00 -15.38 21.86
C ALA A 109 0.38 -16.86 21.68
N ASP A 110 -0.50 -17.66 21.06
CA ASP A 110 -0.20 -19.07 20.73
C ASP A 110 0.93 -19.18 19.71
N SER A 111 0.97 -18.27 18.71
CA SER A 111 2.06 -18.20 17.72
C SER A 111 3.38 -17.81 18.36
N LEU A 112 3.40 -16.86 19.31
CA LEU A 112 4.56 -16.53 20.11
C LEU A 112 5.03 -17.75 20.92
N ALA A 113 4.12 -18.40 21.64
CA ALA A 113 4.45 -19.57 22.44
C ALA A 113 5.03 -20.69 21.58
N ALA A 114 4.48 -20.94 20.39
CA ALA A 114 5.02 -21.91 19.45
C ALA A 114 6.46 -21.54 19.00
N ARG A 115 6.72 -20.26 18.74
CA ARG A 115 8.02 -19.75 18.29
C ARG A 115 9.10 -19.87 19.37
N TYR A 116 8.74 -19.66 20.65
CA TYR A 116 9.67 -19.67 21.78
C TYR A 116 9.73 -21.01 22.55
N GLY A 117 8.95 -22.01 22.15
CA GLY A 117 8.95 -23.33 22.79
C GLY A 117 8.01 -23.46 23.98
N GLY A 118 7.03 -22.58 24.11
CA GLY A 118 5.97 -22.63 25.11
C GLY A 118 5.76 -21.31 25.83
N TYR A 119 4.62 -21.19 26.51
CA TYR A 119 4.26 -19.97 27.27
C TYR A 119 5.23 -19.63 28.39
N ASP A 120 5.88 -20.63 29.00
CA ASP A 120 6.83 -20.37 30.09
C ASP A 120 8.09 -19.65 29.60
N ALA A 121 8.49 -19.86 28.35
CA ALA A 121 9.60 -19.13 27.72
C ALA A 121 9.30 -17.65 27.47
N LEU A 122 8.02 -17.26 27.39
CA LEU A 122 7.61 -15.87 27.23
C LEU A 122 7.71 -15.04 28.52
N LYS A 123 7.83 -15.69 29.68
CA LYS A 123 7.96 -15.07 31.00
C LYS A 123 9.41 -14.62 31.29
N SER A 124 10.04 -13.99 30.33
CA SER A 124 11.45 -13.60 30.38
C SER A 124 11.72 -12.32 31.16
N GLY A 125 10.67 -11.55 31.46
CA GLY A 125 10.74 -10.26 32.16
C GLY A 125 9.81 -10.19 33.36
N TRP A 126 9.97 -9.12 34.14
CA TRP A 126 9.12 -8.87 35.33
C TRP A 126 7.89 -8.00 35.03
N VAL A 127 7.86 -7.31 33.86
CA VAL A 127 6.78 -6.38 33.49
C VAL A 127 5.57 -7.08 32.90
N SER A 128 5.76 -8.25 32.25
CA SER A 128 4.70 -8.99 31.58
C SER A 128 4.97 -10.49 31.61
N ASN A 129 3.92 -11.31 31.48
CA ASN A 129 4.03 -12.74 31.26
C ASN A 129 4.16 -13.11 29.76
N ILE A 130 4.06 -12.13 28.87
CA ILE A 130 4.23 -12.31 27.42
C ILE A 130 5.23 -11.26 26.94
N ASN A 131 6.51 -11.66 26.89
CA ASN A 131 7.59 -10.85 26.35
C ASN A 131 8.16 -11.53 25.12
N PHE A 132 8.56 -10.77 24.12
CA PHE A 132 9.05 -11.28 22.84
C PHE A 132 9.95 -10.27 22.13
N ASP A 133 10.68 -10.70 21.14
CA ASP A 133 11.46 -9.82 20.28
C ASP A 133 10.56 -9.09 19.30
N PRO A 134 10.66 -7.75 19.12
CA PRO A 134 9.79 -6.98 18.25
C PRO A 134 9.67 -7.53 16.83
N HIS A 135 10.78 -8.00 16.25
CA HIS A 135 10.80 -8.56 14.91
C HIS A 135 10.01 -9.87 14.79
N ILE A 136 9.98 -10.69 15.86
CA ILE A 136 9.17 -11.91 15.91
C ILE A 136 7.68 -11.54 15.96
N GLY A 137 7.31 -10.53 16.76
CA GLY A 137 5.94 -10.03 16.79
C GLY A 137 5.49 -9.54 15.41
N GLN A 138 6.34 -8.79 14.72
CA GLN A 138 6.07 -8.31 13.36
C GLN A 138 5.92 -9.46 12.36
N GLU A 139 6.79 -10.48 12.42
CA GLU A 139 6.71 -11.67 11.57
C GLU A 139 5.36 -12.39 11.78
N ILE A 140 4.94 -12.55 13.04
CA ILE A 140 3.66 -13.20 13.37
C ILE A 140 2.47 -12.38 12.83
N PHE A 141 2.43 -11.07 13.05
CA PHE A 141 1.37 -10.22 12.48
C PHE A 141 1.31 -10.31 10.97
N THR A 142 2.46 -10.31 10.30
CA THR A 142 2.51 -10.47 8.84
C THR A 142 1.94 -11.82 8.40
N ASN A 143 2.36 -12.91 9.05
CA ASN A 143 1.85 -14.23 8.74
C ASN A 143 0.34 -14.33 8.96
N MET A 144 -0.19 -13.74 10.03
CA MET A 144 -1.63 -13.73 10.29
C MET A 144 -2.41 -12.96 9.21
N VAL A 145 -1.88 -11.84 8.73
CA VAL A 145 -2.44 -11.06 7.62
C VAL A 145 -2.41 -11.89 6.33
N ASP A 146 -1.31 -12.54 6.03
CA ASP A 146 -1.13 -13.35 4.81
C ASP A 146 -2.13 -14.51 4.73
N THR A 147 -2.59 -15.05 5.89
CA THR A 147 -3.64 -16.08 5.91
C THR A 147 -5.01 -15.59 5.42
N CYS A 148 -5.25 -14.27 5.38
CA CYS A 148 -6.50 -13.69 4.88
C CYS A 148 -6.58 -13.67 3.35
N GLY A 149 -5.46 -13.93 2.67
CA GLY A 149 -5.39 -13.98 1.21
C GLY A 149 -5.79 -12.66 0.54
N PRO A 150 -6.48 -12.70 -0.61
CA PRO A 150 -6.75 -11.51 -1.41
C PRO A 150 -7.76 -10.54 -0.79
N LEU A 151 -8.42 -10.91 0.29
CA LEU A 151 -9.41 -10.06 0.98
C LEU A 151 -8.76 -9.03 1.91
N LEU A 152 -7.46 -9.14 2.18
CA LEU A 152 -6.74 -8.19 3.01
C LEU A 152 -5.47 -7.70 2.32
N GLU A 153 -5.51 -6.45 1.86
CA GLU A 153 -4.32 -5.76 1.36
C GLU A 153 -3.67 -4.94 2.47
N VAL A 154 -2.33 -4.91 2.51
CA VAL A 154 -1.57 -4.06 3.44
C VAL A 154 -0.61 -3.17 2.68
N ARG A 155 -0.71 -1.86 2.89
CA ARG A 155 0.21 -0.84 2.36
C ARG A 155 1.02 -0.24 3.48
N ARG A 156 2.26 -0.64 3.58
CA ARG A 156 3.26 -0.12 4.53
C ARG A 156 3.95 1.12 3.98
N GLU A 157 4.66 1.83 4.86
CA GLU A 157 5.43 3.05 4.52
C GLU A 157 4.57 4.08 3.79
N THR A 158 3.31 4.20 4.24
CA THR A 158 2.29 5.01 3.59
C THR A 158 1.56 5.85 4.61
N VAL A 159 1.63 7.16 4.45
CA VAL A 159 1.07 8.16 5.38
C VAL A 159 -0.24 8.71 4.83
N MET A 160 -1.25 8.81 5.68
CA MET A 160 -2.49 9.53 5.36
C MET A 160 -2.22 11.03 5.21
N THR A 161 -2.79 11.65 4.19
CA THR A 161 -2.60 13.08 3.91
C THR A 161 -3.87 13.91 4.10
N ASP A 162 -5.00 13.34 3.79
CA ASP A 162 -6.31 13.97 3.92
C ASP A 162 -7.42 12.91 3.98
N VAL A 163 -8.53 13.28 4.63
CA VAL A 163 -9.74 12.48 4.70
C VAL A 163 -10.93 13.36 4.42
N LYS A 164 -11.89 12.85 3.63
CA LYS A 164 -13.15 13.51 3.28
C LYS A 164 -14.24 12.47 3.20
N GLY A 165 -15.43 12.88 3.53
CA GLY A 165 -16.62 12.05 3.38
C GLY A 165 -17.41 11.95 4.68
N GLU A 166 -18.35 11.05 4.66
CA GLU A 166 -19.26 10.71 5.74
C GLU A 166 -19.58 9.20 5.64
N ASP A 167 -20.33 8.67 6.55
CA ASP A 167 -20.66 7.25 6.61
C ASP A 167 -21.14 6.71 5.25
N GLY A 168 -20.45 5.68 4.77
CA GLY A 168 -20.73 5.00 3.50
C GLY A 168 -20.05 5.60 2.26
N ASP A 169 -19.37 6.74 2.37
CA ASP A 169 -18.62 7.33 1.21
C ASP A 169 -17.37 8.10 1.68
N TRP A 170 -16.39 7.38 2.18
CA TRP A 170 -15.11 7.93 2.57
C TRP A 170 -14.14 8.02 1.39
N THR A 171 -13.39 9.09 1.30
CA THR A 171 -12.26 9.26 0.38
C THR A 171 -11.05 9.70 1.16
N VAL A 172 -10.02 8.86 1.19
CA VAL A 172 -8.80 9.09 1.97
C VAL A 172 -7.61 9.22 1.02
N GLY A 173 -6.83 10.27 1.19
CA GLY A 173 -5.62 10.52 0.44
C GLY A 173 -4.40 9.98 1.16
N PHE A 174 -3.46 9.44 0.39
CA PHE A 174 -2.23 8.82 0.89
C PHE A 174 -1.01 9.27 0.11
N ARG A 175 0.16 9.15 0.76
CA ARG A 175 1.47 9.34 0.17
C ARG A 175 2.39 8.20 0.63
N ASN A 176 2.94 7.45 -0.32
CA ASN A 176 3.91 6.38 -0.02
C ASN A 176 5.34 6.94 0.16
N ALA A 177 6.27 6.09 0.60
CA ALA A 177 7.67 6.45 0.84
C ALA A 177 8.39 6.99 -0.41
N SER A 178 8.02 6.56 -1.61
CA SER A 178 8.57 7.08 -2.87
C SER A 178 8.01 8.45 -3.27
N GLY A 179 7.09 9.02 -2.48
CA GLY A 179 6.44 10.30 -2.74
C GLY A 179 5.22 10.23 -3.66
N GLY A 180 4.86 9.04 -4.12
CA GLY A 180 3.65 8.80 -4.92
C GLY A 180 2.38 9.07 -4.10
N ARG A 181 1.42 9.76 -4.70
CA ARG A 181 0.14 10.07 -4.08
C ARG A 181 -0.98 9.28 -4.74
N PHE A 182 -1.90 8.78 -3.93
CA PHE A 182 -3.09 8.07 -4.40
C PHE A 182 -4.27 8.31 -3.45
N LYS A 183 -5.45 7.88 -3.86
CA LYS A 183 -6.66 7.96 -3.04
C LYS A 183 -7.35 6.62 -3.01
N VAL A 184 -7.95 6.31 -1.86
CA VAL A 184 -8.79 5.14 -1.65
C VAL A 184 -10.18 5.61 -1.26
N LYS A 185 -11.19 5.03 -1.87
CA LYS A 185 -12.58 5.13 -1.42
C LYS A 185 -12.92 3.95 -0.54
N ALA A 186 -13.74 4.19 0.48
CA ALA A 186 -14.17 3.13 1.39
C ALA A 186 -15.59 3.38 1.89
N ASP A 187 -16.35 2.30 2.10
CA ASP A 187 -17.67 2.38 2.71
C ASP A 187 -17.54 2.57 4.23
N VAL A 188 -16.53 1.94 4.84
CA VAL A 188 -16.21 2.06 6.27
C VAL A 188 -14.77 2.50 6.44
N LEU A 189 -14.56 3.51 7.28
CA LEU A 189 -13.23 3.97 7.69
C LEU A 189 -13.02 3.65 9.17
N ILE A 190 -11.93 2.95 9.48
CA ILE A 190 -11.48 2.67 10.84
C ILE A 190 -10.22 3.47 11.11
N ASP A 191 -10.28 4.39 12.06
CA ASP A 191 -9.11 5.08 12.58
C ASP A 191 -8.48 4.21 13.69
N ALA A 192 -7.31 3.68 13.38
CA ALA A 192 -6.48 2.87 14.27
C ALA A 192 -5.06 3.46 14.39
N THR A 193 -4.93 4.77 14.18
CA THR A 193 -3.67 5.49 14.36
C THR A 193 -3.27 5.51 15.83
N GLU A 194 -2.01 5.19 16.10
CA GLU A 194 -1.42 5.24 17.45
C GLU A 194 -0.65 6.58 17.58
N LEU A 195 -1.35 7.65 17.97
CA LEU A 195 -0.80 8.99 18.16
C LEU A 195 -0.72 9.34 19.66
#